data_4457c6f56c27b4ec85f646da5e2fd7c2
#
_entry.id   4457c6f56c27b4ec85f646da5e2fd7c2
#
_cell.length_a   1.000
_cell.length_b   1.000
_cell.length_c   1.000
_cell.angle_alpha   90.00
_cell.angle_beta   90.00
_cell.angle_gamma   90.00
#
_symmetry.space_group_name_H-M   'P 1'
#
loop_
_entity.id
_entity.type
_entity.pdbx_description
1 polymer ?
#
loop_
_entity_poly.entity_id
_entity_poly.type
_entity_poly.pdbx_seq_one_letter_code
_entity_poly.pdbx_strand_id
1 'polypeptide(L)'
;MPVGIFAFLAVLAVITGLGVILQRNPVHCVLALALVLTDLGVIFMGLGAVTVGFLQIIVYVGAIMVLFLFVIWLLNIQVDPGAGGHLGLKLLGAVAAAAMAGEFAEVIEHTPKISQIATVPADFGSVAELARYLFTDYLVAFEVTSVLLLAAVVGAIALARRVSPSLVLVAPVAARGATSPPEPDVPVARRESA
;
A
#
# COMPACT_ATOMS: atom_id res chain seq x y z
N MET A 1 16.03 -10.06 -24.45
CA MET A 1 15.24 -11.17 -23.89
C MET A 1 14.59 -11.97 -25.02
N PRO A 2 14.61 -13.32 -25.04
CA PRO A 2 13.88 -14.14 -26.00
C PRO A 2 12.38 -13.90 -25.90
N VAL A 3 11.68 -13.76 -27.04
CA VAL A 3 10.25 -13.48 -27.11
C VAL A 3 9.42 -14.52 -26.35
N GLY A 4 9.84 -15.80 -26.36
CA GLY A 4 9.15 -16.86 -25.63
C GLY A 4 9.17 -16.67 -24.10
N ILE A 5 10.30 -16.23 -23.53
CA ILE A 5 10.40 -15.95 -22.09
C ILE A 5 9.54 -14.73 -21.73
N PHE A 6 9.57 -13.70 -22.56
CA PHE A 6 8.72 -12.52 -22.38
C PHE A 6 7.23 -12.89 -22.39
N ALA A 7 6.80 -13.68 -23.39
CA ALA A 7 5.42 -14.11 -23.50
C ALA A 7 4.98 -14.97 -22.30
N PHE A 8 5.85 -15.83 -21.80
CA PHE A 8 5.58 -16.65 -20.61
C PHE A 8 5.36 -15.76 -19.38
N LEU A 9 6.27 -14.81 -19.11
CA LEU A 9 6.15 -13.88 -17.99
C LEU A 9 4.93 -12.97 -18.15
N ALA A 10 4.65 -12.47 -19.33
CA ALA A 10 3.48 -11.64 -19.60
C ALA A 10 2.16 -12.39 -19.30
N VAL A 11 2.07 -13.66 -19.72
CA VAL A 11 0.90 -14.51 -19.41
C VAL A 11 0.81 -14.78 -17.90
N LEU A 12 1.95 -15.03 -17.25
CA LEU A 12 2.00 -15.23 -15.80
C LEU A 12 1.53 -13.97 -15.05
N ALA A 13 1.98 -12.77 -15.46
CA ALA A 13 1.53 -11.50 -14.90
C ALA A 13 0.02 -11.31 -15.02
N VAL A 14 -0.56 -11.64 -16.18
CA VAL A 14 -2.01 -11.56 -16.39
C VAL A 14 -2.77 -12.54 -15.50
N ILE A 15 -2.33 -13.79 -15.42
CA ILE A 15 -2.98 -14.81 -14.60
C ILE A 15 -2.92 -14.44 -13.12
N THR A 16 -1.75 -14.04 -12.62
CA THR A 16 -1.58 -13.63 -11.22
C THR A 16 -2.33 -12.33 -10.92
N GLY A 17 -2.34 -11.37 -11.87
CA GLY A 17 -3.12 -10.13 -11.76
C GLY A 17 -4.63 -10.38 -11.70
N LEU A 18 -5.13 -11.31 -12.51
CA LEU A 18 -6.54 -11.75 -12.43
C LEU A 18 -6.82 -12.43 -11.08
N GLY A 19 -5.84 -13.19 -10.57
CA GLY A 19 -5.89 -13.80 -9.24
C GLY A 19 -6.11 -12.76 -8.13
N VAL A 20 -5.51 -11.57 -8.21
CA VAL A 20 -5.72 -10.48 -7.23
C VAL A 20 -7.20 -10.10 -7.13
N ILE A 21 -7.88 -9.99 -8.27
CA ILE A 21 -9.29 -9.54 -8.33
C ILE A 21 -10.24 -10.66 -7.91
N LEU A 22 -9.92 -11.91 -8.22
CA LEU A 22 -10.79 -13.06 -7.97
C LEU A 22 -10.71 -13.57 -6.54
N GLN A 23 -9.65 -13.27 -5.81
CA GLN A 23 -9.48 -13.70 -4.42
C GLN A 23 -10.44 -12.94 -3.49
N ARG A 24 -11.08 -13.69 -2.59
CA ARG A 24 -11.95 -13.12 -1.57
C ARG A 24 -11.20 -12.78 -0.27
N ASN A 25 -10.09 -13.47 -0.02
CA ASN A 25 -9.28 -13.27 1.16
C ASN A 25 -8.28 -12.13 0.93
N PRO A 26 -8.31 -11.03 1.71
CA PRO A 26 -7.41 -9.89 1.53
C PRO A 26 -5.93 -10.27 1.57
N VAL A 27 -5.54 -11.22 2.42
CA VAL A 27 -4.16 -11.70 2.51
C VAL A 27 -3.72 -12.40 1.22
N HIS A 28 -4.59 -13.23 0.64
CA HIS A 28 -4.29 -13.88 -0.65
C HIS A 28 -4.25 -12.88 -1.81
N CYS A 29 -5.09 -11.81 -1.78
CA CYS A 29 -5.01 -10.72 -2.76
C CYS A 29 -3.64 -10.05 -2.73
N VAL A 30 -3.13 -9.73 -1.52
CA VAL A 30 -1.83 -9.07 -1.37
C VAL A 30 -0.68 -9.97 -1.78
N LEU A 31 -0.75 -11.28 -1.46
CA LEU A 31 0.27 -12.24 -1.91
C LEU A 31 0.27 -12.40 -3.44
N ALA A 32 -0.91 -12.47 -4.07
CA ALA A 32 -1.02 -12.50 -5.52
C ALA A 32 -0.47 -11.22 -6.16
N LEU A 33 -0.76 -10.05 -5.56
CA LEU A 33 -0.21 -8.76 -6.02
C LEU A 33 1.32 -8.72 -5.88
N ALA A 34 1.89 -9.24 -4.79
CA ALA A 34 3.33 -9.33 -4.63
C ALA A 34 3.99 -10.20 -5.72
N LEU A 35 3.32 -11.29 -6.14
CA LEU A 35 3.77 -12.12 -7.27
C LEU A 35 3.76 -11.34 -8.58
N VAL A 36 2.69 -10.60 -8.89
CA VAL A 36 2.62 -9.72 -10.08
C VAL A 36 3.76 -8.72 -10.09
N LEU A 37 4.00 -8.04 -8.96
CA LEU A 37 5.05 -7.03 -8.86
C LEU A 37 6.45 -7.62 -9.00
N THR A 38 6.66 -8.85 -8.49
CA THR A 38 7.92 -9.58 -8.66
C THR A 38 8.14 -9.95 -10.13
N ASP A 39 7.10 -10.46 -10.79
CA ASP A 39 7.13 -10.82 -12.19
C ASP A 39 7.44 -9.61 -13.08
N LEU A 40 6.81 -8.46 -12.82
CA LEU A 40 7.14 -7.20 -13.47
C LEU A 40 8.61 -6.79 -13.27
N GLY A 41 9.16 -6.99 -12.06
CA GLY A 41 10.59 -6.75 -11.80
C GLY A 41 11.49 -7.62 -12.68
N VAL A 42 11.15 -8.90 -12.85
CA VAL A 42 11.88 -9.82 -13.74
C VAL A 42 11.75 -9.39 -15.22
N ILE A 43 10.56 -8.97 -15.64
CA ILE A 43 10.34 -8.44 -16.99
C ILE A 43 11.23 -7.21 -17.24
N PHE A 44 11.29 -6.25 -16.31
CA PHE A 44 12.15 -5.07 -16.43
C PHE A 44 13.63 -5.44 -16.58
N MET A 45 14.12 -6.38 -15.73
CA MET A 45 15.50 -6.87 -15.86
C MET A 45 15.74 -7.51 -17.22
N GLY A 46 14.79 -8.31 -17.70
CA GLY A 46 14.86 -8.98 -19.00
C GLY A 46 14.86 -8.00 -20.19
N LEU A 47 14.25 -6.83 -20.05
CA LEU A 47 14.24 -5.76 -21.04
C LEU A 47 15.47 -4.84 -20.98
N GLY A 48 16.43 -5.11 -20.08
CA GLY A 48 17.64 -4.32 -19.90
C GLY A 48 17.55 -3.22 -18.85
N ALA A 49 16.36 -2.93 -18.30
CA ALA A 49 16.16 -1.96 -17.23
C ALA A 49 16.47 -2.57 -15.86
N VAL A 50 17.71 -3.03 -15.67
CA VAL A 50 18.13 -3.84 -14.53
C VAL A 50 17.93 -3.12 -13.21
N THR A 51 18.32 -1.84 -13.12
CA THR A 51 18.18 -1.02 -11.91
C THR A 51 16.71 -0.84 -11.51
N VAL A 52 15.84 -0.57 -12.50
CA VAL A 52 14.38 -0.42 -12.24
C VAL A 52 13.79 -1.74 -11.76
N GLY A 53 14.19 -2.87 -12.33
CA GLY A 53 13.76 -4.19 -11.90
C GLY A 53 14.17 -4.50 -10.45
N PHE A 54 15.39 -4.16 -10.04
CA PHE A 54 15.81 -4.29 -8.63
C PHE A 54 15.01 -3.37 -7.71
N LEU A 55 14.80 -2.12 -8.09
CA LEU A 55 13.97 -1.18 -7.31
C LEU A 55 12.53 -1.68 -7.17
N GLN A 56 11.96 -2.27 -8.23
CA GLN A 56 10.64 -2.91 -8.18
C GLN A 56 10.55 -3.98 -7.11
N ILE A 57 11.56 -4.85 -7.01
CA ILE A 57 11.56 -5.92 -6.02
C ILE A 57 11.85 -5.39 -4.60
N ILE A 58 12.86 -4.55 -4.44
CA ILE A 58 13.29 -4.08 -3.11
C ILE A 58 12.25 -3.14 -2.50
N VAL A 59 11.75 -2.16 -3.28
CA VAL A 59 10.87 -1.11 -2.74
C VAL A 59 9.41 -1.56 -2.78
N TYR A 60 8.91 -1.98 -3.96
CA TYR A 60 7.48 -2.30 -4.10
C TYR A 60 7.13 -3.63 -3.41
N VAL A 61 7.90 -4.68 -3.66
CA VAL A 61 7.61 -5.99 -3.04
C VAL A 61 8.12 -6.03 -1.60
N GLY A 62 9.39 -5.64 -1.37
CA GLY A 62 10.04 -5.77 -0.07
C GLY A 62 9.56 -4.76 0.97
N ALA A 63 9.38 -3.49 0.62
CA ALA A 63 8.99 -2.47 1.59
C ALA A 63 7.47 -2.24 1.60
N ILE A 64 6.88 -1.89 0.45
CA ILE A 64 5.48 -1.45 0.40
C ILE A 64 4.53 -2.63 0.59
N MET A 65 4.71 -3.74 -0.12
CA MET A 65 3.83 -4.89 -0.02
C MET A 65 3.89 -5.58 1.34
N VAL A 66 5.10 -5.70 1.91
CA VAL A 66 5.26 -6.28 3.25
C VAL A 66 4.58 -5.40 4.31
N LEU A 67 4.72 -4.07 4.22
CA LEU A 67 4.03 -3.15 5.11
C LEU A 67 2.50 -3.27 4.95
N PHE A 68 2.02 -3.34 3.70
CA PHE A 68 0.59 -3.46 3.40
C PHE A 68 0.01 -4.79 3.91
N LEU A 69 0.73 -5.90 3.72
CA LEU A 69 0.36 -7.20 4.28
C LEU A 69 0.26 -7.15 5.81
N PHE A 70 1.24 -6.52 6.47
CA PHE A 70 1.26 -6.37 7.91
C PHE A 70 0.07 -5.55 8.43
N VAL A 71 -0.26 -4.45 7.75
CA VAL A 71 -1.43 -3.61 8.10
C VAL A 71 -2.73 -4.39 7.95
N ILE A 72 -2.93 -5.13 6.86
CA ILE A 72 -4.12 -5.95 6.65
C ILE A 72 -4.24 -7.04 7.72
N TRP A 73 -3.14 -7.66 8.09
CA TRP A 73 -3.10 -8.69 9.11
C TRP A 73 -3.46 -8.13 10.51
N LEU A 74 -2.95 -6.93 10.84
CA LEU A 74 -3.25 -6.25 12.11
C LEU A 74 -4.70 -5.77 12.19
N LEU A 75 -5.27 -5.29 11.09
CA LEU A 75 -6.65 -4.81 11.04
C LEU A 75 -7.68 -5.92 11.15
N ASN A 76 -7.26 -7.19 11.01
CA ASN A 76 -8.13 -8.38 11.06
C ASN A 76 -9.42 -8.16 10.24
N ILE A 77 -9.27 -7.73 8.98
CA ILE A 77 -10.37 -7.43 8.08
C ILE A 77 -11.16 -8.70 7.82
N GLN A 78 -12.34 -8.80 8.41
CA GLN A 78 -13.27 -9.90 8.14
C GLN A 78 -13.90 -9.69 6.78
N VAL A 79 -13.84 -10.73 5.96
CA VAL A 79 -14.53 -10.73 4.65
C VAL A 79 -16.03 -10.77 4.93
N ASP A 80 -16.73 -9.69 4.58
CA ASP A 80 -18.18 -9.65 4.68
C ASP A 80 -18.80 -10.57 3.60
N PRO A 81 -19.51 -11.66 3.98
CA PRO A 81 -20.09 -12.59 3.01
C PRO A 81 -21.25 -11.99 2.19
N GLY A 82 -21.70 -10.79 2.57
CA GLY A 82 -22.95 -10.18 2.06
C GLY A 82 -22.81 -9.21 0.89
N ALA A 83 -21.61 -8.85 0.45
CA ALA A 83 -21.43 -7.96 -0.68
C ALA A 83 -21.63 -8.68 -2.03
N GLY A 84 -22.81 -9.23 -2.24
CA GLY A 84 -23.29 -9.66 -3.54
C GLY A 84 -23.45 -8.42 -4.44
N GLY A 85 -22.36 -7.97 -5.08
CA GLY A 85 -22.40 -6.82 -5.98
C GLY A 85 -23.49 -7.01 -7.05
N HIS A 86 -24.28 -5.96 -7.29
CA HIS A 86 -25.31 -5.93 -8.31
C HIS A 86 -24.75 -6.41 -9.65
N LEU A 87 -25.41 -7.34 -10.31
CA LEU A 87 -24.98 -7.89 -11.60
C LEU A 87 -24.70 -6.78 -12.62
N GLY A 88 -25.47 -5.69 -12.60
CA GLY A 88 -25.27 -4.53 -13.44
C GLY A 88 -23.91 -3.86 -13.25
N LEU A 89 -23.41 -3.74 -12.02
CA LEU A 89 -22.10 -3.15 -11.74
C LEU A 89 -20.96 -4.06 -12.21
N LYS A 90 -21.12 -5.37 -12.09
CA LYS A 90 -20.16 -6.36 -12.62
C LYS A 90 -20.09 -6.34 -14.15
N LEU A 91 -21.26 -6.23 -14.81
CA LEU A 91 -21.35 -6.10 -16.26
C LEU A 91 -20.70 -4.79 -16.74
N LEU A 92 -21.00 -3.67 -16.07
CA LEU A 92 -20.40 -2.37 -16.40
C LEU A 92 -18.87 -2.43 -16.27
N GLY A 93 -18.33 -3.03 -15.20
CA GLY A 93 -16.90 -3.22 -15.01
C GLY A 93 -16.27 -4.11 -16.09
N ALA A 94 -16.94 -5.19 -16.47
CA ALA A 94 -16.47 -6.07 -17.55
C ALA A 94 -16.44 -5.37 -18.91
N VAL A 95 -17.47 -4.58 -19.23
CA VAL A 95 -17.53 -3.79 -20.47
C VAL A 95 -16.44 -2.72 -20.49
N ALA A 96 -16.24 -2.01 -19.38
CA ALA A 96 -15.17 -1.00 -19.27
C ALA A 96 -13.77 -1.64 -19.44
N ALA A 97 -13.54 -2.78 -18.82
CA ALA A 97 -12.27 -3.51 -18.96
C ALA A 97 -12.03 -4.00 -20.40
N ALA A 98 -13.08 -4.51 -21.07
CA ALA A 98 -13.01 -4.93 -22.46
C ALA A 98 -12.76 -3.75 -23.41
N ALA A 99 -13.39 -2.60 -23.16
CA ALA A 99 -13.18 -1.38 -23.95
C ALA A 99 -11.72 -0.89 -23.81
N MET A 100 -11.18 -0.82 -22.59
CA MET A 100 -9.78 -0.46 -22.38
C MET A 100 -8.82 -1.44 -23.04
N ALA A 101 -9.06 -2.75 -22.93
CA ALA A 101 -8.25 -3.76 -23.60
C ALA A 101 -8.28 -3.60 -25.13
N GLY A 102 -9.45 -3.26 -25.71
CA GLY A 102 -9.60 -2.97 -27.12
C GLY A 102 -8.80 -1.75 -27.58
N GLU A 103 -8.86 -0.65 -26.83
CA GLU A 103 -8.06 0.56 -27.11
C GLU A 103 -6.56 0.27 -27.07
N PHE A 104 -6.10 -0.49 -26.07
CA PHE A 104 -4.69 -0.89 -26.01
C PHE A 104 -4.27 -1.76 -27.21
N ALA A 105 -5.11 -2.69 -27.63
CA ALA A 105 -4.84 -3.54 -28.78
C ALA A 105 -4.74 -2.70 -30.08
N GLU A 106 -5.64 -1.76 -30.27
CA GLU A 106 -5.65 -0.85 -31.41
C GLU A 106 -4.39 0.04 -31.45
N VAL A 107 -3.99 0.60 -30.31
CA VAL A 107 -2.75 1.38 -30.22
C VAL A 107 -1.54 0.53 -30.56
N ILE A 108 -1.46 -0.72 -30.12
CA ILE A 108 -0.34 -1.62 -30.43
C ILE A 108 -0.30 -1.95 -31.93
N GLU A 109 -1.46 -2.19 -32.57
CA GLU A 109 -1.51 -2.48 -34.02
C GLU A 109 -1.13 -1.27 -34.87
N HIS A 110 -1.52 -0.07 -34.47
CA HIS A 110 -1.28 1.17 -35.22
C HIS A 110 0.06 1.84 -34.86
N THR A 111 0.76 1.36 -33.84
CA THR A 111 2.10 1.87 -33.50
C THR A 111 3.07 1.46 -34.62
N PRO A 112 3.71 2.44 -35.28
CA PRO A 112 4.66 2.11 -36.35
C PRO A 112 5.74 1.19 -35.80
N LYS A 113 5.92 0.03 -36.45
CA LYS A 113 7.01 -0.88 -36.10
C LYS A 113 8.30 -0.10 -36.25
N ILE A 114 8.91 0.29 -35.14
CA ILE A 114 10.20 0.98 -35.13
C ILE A 114 11.25 -0.03 -35.65
N SER A 115 11.42 -0.06 -36.96
CA SER A 115 12.34 -0.97 -37.64
C SER A 115 13.82 -0.66 -37.38
N GLN A 116 14.11 0.48 -36.78
CA GLN A 116 15.44 0.86 -36.34
C GLN A 116 15.47 0.92 -34.85
N ILE A 117 15.76 -0.22 -34.22
CA ILE A 117 16.20 -0.25 -32.87
C ILE A 117 17.52 0.49 -32.84
N ALA A 118 17.50 1.77 -32.39
CA ALA A 118 18.73 2.46 -32.07
C ALA A 118 19.54 1.52 -31.15
N THR A 119 20.81 1.34 -31.45
CA THR A 119 21.67 0.50 -30.60
C THR A 119 21.56 1.00 -29.16
N VAL A 120 20.99 0.20 -28.30
CA VAL A 120 20.84 0.55 -26.89
C VAL A 120 22.24 0.74 -26.30
N PRO A 121 22.57 1.89 -25.71
CA PRO A 121 23.88 2.11 -25.10
C PRO A 121 24.22 0.99 -24.11
N ALA A 122 25.51 0.67 -23.98
CA ALA A 122 25.95 -0.43 -23.12
C ALA A 122 25.69 -0.17 -21.63
N ASP A 123 25.53 1.08 -21.25
CA ASP A 123 25.24 1.57 -19.90
C ASP A 123 23.73 1.76 -19.63
N PHE A 124 22.86 1.45 -20.62
CA PHE A 124 21.41 1.55 -20.48
C PHE A 124 20.89 0.74 -19.28
N GLY A 125 20.05 1.38 -18.47
CA GLY A 125 19.48 0.76 -17.28
C GLY A 125 20.45 0.63 -16.11
N SER A 126 21.65 1.21 -16.20
CA SER A 126 22.61 1.28 -15.09
C SER A 126 22.18 2.30 -14.04
N VAL A 127 22.66 2.10 -12.79
CA VAL A 127 22.43 3.07 -11.68
C VAL A 127 23.03 4.44 -12.03
N ALA A 128 24.18 4.46 -12.70
CA ALA A 128 24.87 5.70 -13.05
C ALA A 128 24.09 6.53 -14.04
N GLU A 129 23.52 5.89 -15.09
CA GLU A 129 22.69 6.55 -16.08
C GLU A 129 21.39 7.07 -15.46
N LEU A 130 20.71 6.25 -14.65
CA LEU A 130 19.50 6.66 -13.93
C LEU A 130 19.78 7.86 -13.01
N ALA A 131 20.88 7.83 -12.26
CA ALA A 131 21.30 8.95 -11.41
C ALA A 131 21.57 10.22 -12.21
N ARG A 132 22.23 10.10 -13.36
CA ARG A 132 22.49 11.25 -14.24
C ARG A 132 21.18 11.91 -14.65
N TYR A 133 20.22 11.18 -15.20
CA TYR A 133 18.92 11.73 -15.60
C TYR A 133 18.18 12.34 -14.40
N LEU A 134 18.21 11.69 -13.24
CA LEU A 134 17.53 12.16 -12.04
C LEU A 134 18.07 13.50 -11.53
N PHE A 135 19.39 13.71 -11.62
CA PHE A 135 20.04 14.94 -11.16
C PHE A 135 20.27 16.00 -12.24
N THR A 136 19.87 15.74 -13.50
CA THR A 136 19.92 16.73 -14.60
C THR A 136 18.52 17.04 -15.09
N ASP A 137 17.94 16.13 -15.89
CA ASP A 137 16.69 16.38 -16.60
C ASP A 137 15.47 16.33 -15.69
N TYR A 138 15.50 15.49 -14.63
CA TYR A 138 14.39 15.27 -13.69
C TYR A 138 14.67 15.79 -12.29
N LEU A 139 15.56 16.80 -12.16
CA LEU A 139 15.92 17.37 -10.85
C LEU A 139 14.72 17.88 -10.06
N VAL A 140 13.80 18.59 -10.73
CA VAL A 140 12.58 19.12 -10.08
C VAL A 140 11.69 17.99 -9.55
N ALA A 141 11.53 16.91 -10.35
CA ALA A 141 10.76 15.76 -9.90
C ALA A 141 11.40 15.07 -8.68
N PHE A 142 12.73 14.98 -8.66
CA PHE A 142 13.48 14.46 -7.50
C PHE A 142 13.28 15.33 -6.25
N GLU A 143 13.36 16.64 -6.38
CA GLU A 143 13.14 17.57 -5.26
C GLU A 143 11.72 17.48 -4.71
N VAL A 144 10.70 17.48 -5.56
CA VAL A 144 9.30 17.35 -5.15
C VAL A 144 9.03 16.02 -4.44
N THR A 145 9.60 14.91 -4.94
CA THR A 145 9.47 13.61 -4.26
C THR A 145 10.16 13.57 -2.90
N SER A 146 11.27 14.29 -2.72
CA SER A 146 11.93 14.40 -1.41
C SER A 146 11.06 15.13 -0.38
N VAL A 147 10.39 16.21 -0.80
CA VAL A 147 9.42 16.94 0.05
C VAL A 147 8.22 16.05 0.38
N LEU A 148 7.72 15.28 -0.60
CA LEU A 148 6.63 14.32 -0.37
C LEU A 148 7.01 13.26 0.67
N LEU A 149 8.23 12.71 0.59
CA LEU A 149 8.74 11.75 1.58
C LEU A 149 8.81 12.37 2.98
N LEU A 150 9.31 13.62 3.09
CA LEU A 150 9.35 14.33 4.35
C LEU A 150 7.94 14.52 4.93
N ALA A 151 6.99 14.97 4.10
CA ALA A 151 5.61 15.15 4.52
C ALA A 151 4.97 13.82 4.96
N ALA A 152 5.24 12.72 4.25
CA ALA A 152 4.74 11.39 4.60
C ALA A 152 5.27 10.93 5.98
N VAL A 153 6.56 11.12 6.26
CA VAL A 153 7.18 10.77 7.54
C VAL A 153 6.59 11.61 8.68
N VAL A 154 6.49 12.94 8.49
CA VAL A 154 5.88 13.83 9.49
C VAL A 154 4.42 13.46 9.74
N GLY A 155 3.66 13.18 8.68
CA GLY A 155 2.25 12.75 8.78
C GLY A 155 2.12 11.42 9.54
N ALA A 156 2.96 10.43 9.24
CA ALA A 156 2.97 9.14 9.93
C ALA A 156 3.27 9.30 11.44
N ILE A 157 4.26 10.12 11.79
CA ILE A 157 4.60 10.41 13.19
C ILE A 157 3.46 11.15 13.90
N ALA A 158 2.84 12.13 13.23
CA ALA A 158 1.72 12.89 13.80
C ALA A 158 0.52 11.99 14.09
N LEU A 159 0.19 11.04 13.18
CA LEU A 159 -0.88 10.07 13.37
C LEU A 159 -0.54 9.01 14.43
N ALA A 160 0.73 8.59 14.53
CA ALA A 160 1.16 7.61 15.52
C ALA A 160 1.20 8.17 16.95
N ARG A 161 1.33 9.48 17.11
CA ARG A 161 1.29 10.13 18.44
C ARG A 161 -0.12 10.05 19.02
N ARG A 162 -0.34 9.12 19.94
CA ARG A 162 -1.52 9.16 20.81
C ARG A 162 -1.36 10.33 21.77
N VAL A 163 -2.28 11.29 21.71
CA VAL A 163 -2.46 12.26 22.81
C VAL A 163 -2.94 11.44 24.00
N SER A 164 -2.06 11.18 24.97
CA SER A 164 -2.45 10.53 26.21
C SER A 164 -3.47 11.41 26.94
N PRO A 165 -4.70 10.94 27.22
CA PRO A 165 -5.71 11.72 27.94
C PRO A 165 -5.33 12.03 29.39
N SER A 166 -4.24 11.46 29.89
CA SER A 166 -3.79 11.55 31.28
C SER A 166 -3.37 12.95 31.73
N LEU A 167 -3.17 13.90 30.81
CA LEU A 167 -2.84 15.29 31.19
C LEU A 167 -4.05 16.20 31.41
N VAL A 168 -5.27 15.75 31.01
CA VAL A 168 -6.49 16.55 31.20
C VAL A 168 -7.21 16.22 32.53
N LEU A 169 -6.87 15.10 33.19
CA LEU A 169 -7.55 14.62 34.39
C LEU A 169 -6.81 14.89 35.71
N VAL A 170 -5.65 15.57 35.70
CA VAL A 170 -4.87 15.80 36.96
C VAL A 170 -5.14 17.17 37.60
N ALA A 171 -6.05 17.96 37.06
CA ALA A 171 -6.38 19.24 37.71
C ALA A 171 -7.86 19.44 37.88
N PRO A 172 -8.57 18.68 38.73
CA PRO A 172 -9.19 19.23 39.91
C PRO A 172 -9.53 18.23 41.05
N VAL A 173 -8.78 17.16 41.26
CA VAL A 173 -9.08 16.27 42.39
C VAL A 173 -8.49 16.78 43.73
N ALA A 174 -7.49 17.66 43.68
CA ALA A 174 -6.91 18.27 44.88
C ALA A 174 -7.81 19.30 45.58
N ALA A 175 -8.90 19.76 44.93
CA ALA A 175 -9.82 20.74 45.52
C ALA A 175 -11.08 20.13 46.20
N ARG A 176 -11.22 18.80 46.21
CA ARG A 176 -12.38 18.12 46.82
C ARG A 176 -12.08 17.45 48.19
N GLY A 177 -10.86 17.62 48.68
CA GLY A 177 -10.42 16.99 49.95
C GLY A 177 -10.60 17.84 51.21
N ALA A 178 -11.26 18.99 51.15
CA ALA A 178 -11.39 19.88 52.30
C ALA A 178 -12.82 20.37 52.46
N THR A 179 -13.73 19.52 52.81
CA THR A 179 -14.94 19.82 53.61
C THR A 179 -15.87 18.60 53.61
N SER A 180 -15.56 17.57 54.38
CA SER A 180 -16.60 16.69 54.92
C SER A 180 -17.07 17.33 56.27
N PRO A 181 -18.36 17.64 56.43
CA PRO A 181 -18.91 18.02 57.72
C PRO A 181 -18.76 16.86 58.70
N PRO A 182 -18.59 17.11 60.03
CA PRO A 182 -18.50 16.05 61.03
C PRO A 182 -19.80 15.25 61.07
N GLU A 183 -19.65 13.94 61.03
CA GLU A 183 -20.72 12.95 61.15
C GLU A 183 -21.41 13.16 62.51
N PRO A 184 -22.76 13.24 62.61
CA PRO A 184 -23.46 13.38 63.88
C PRO A 184 -23.36 12.07 64.63
N ASP A 185 -22.95 12.18 65.94
CA ASP A 185 -22.93 11.10 66.88
C ASP A 185 -24.30 10.41 66.97
N VAL A 186 -24.39 9.18 66.52
CA VAL A 186 -25.56 8.31 66.73
C VAL A 186 -25.35 7.54 68.03
N PRO A 187 -26.21 7.71 69.06
CA PRO A 187 -26.11 6.96 70.32
C PRO A 187 -26.32 5.46 70.05
N VAL A 188 -25.35 4.66 70.44
CA VAL A 188 -25.48 3.20 70.49
C VAL A 188 -26.52 2.79 71.53
N ALA A 189 -27.72 2.46 71.04
CA ALA A 189 -28.75 1.86 71.88
C ALA A 189 -28.31 0.46 72.34
N ARG A 190 -28.05 0.32 73.65
CA ARG A 190 -27.88 -0.93 74.35
C ARG A 190 -29.06 -1.85 74.03
N ARG A 191 -28.79 -2.98 73.46
CA ARG A 191 -29.72 -4.13 73.55
C ARG A 191 -29.30 -4.95 74.73
N GLU A 192 -30.04 -4.72 75.80
CA GLU A 192 -30.13 -5.66 76.98
C GLU A 192 -31.07 -6.79 76.59
N SER A 193 -30.55 -7.97 76.77
CA SER A 193 -31.13 -9.25 77.20
C SER A 193 -32.66 -9.43 77.26
N ALA A 194 -33.17 -10.43 76.53
CA ALA A 194 -33.94 -11.56 77.08
C ALA A 194 -34.01 -12.67 76.04
#